data_8f65852a29408560221c142905f6f75e
#
_entry.id   8f65852a29408560221c142905f6f75e
#
_cell.length_a   1.000
_cell.length_b   1.000
_cell.length_c   1.000
_cell.angle_alpha   90.00
_cell.angle_beta   90.00
_cell.angle_gamma   90.00
#
_symmetry.space_group_name_H-M   'P 1'
#
loop_
_entity.id
_entity.type
_entity.pdbx_description
1 polymer ?
#
loop_
_entity_poly.entity_id
_entity_poly.type
_entity_poly.pdbx_seq_one_letter_code
_entity_poly.pdbx_strand_id
1 'polypeptide(L)'
;MVWVFSLTVINSQYSIEKVEHRGHKINNDVAGINFEIRAKGPLYNRLNHMENIDIDISLRNDIIFTPDIKYLMPAYIDIPVFPVPIMNINEISIEKAISIIERDKMRDIYDLYFLFKFRKIKADMAVINRKMELRHEVFNKNEFLLKLDAALELRKWASELSYLIRPSPDNKEVVKFLHDQF
;
A
#
# COMPACT_ATOMS: atom_id res chain seq x y z
N MET A 1 -10.25 22.07 -3.59
CA MET A 1 -11.30 21.79 -2.57
C MET A 1 -10.56 21.26 -1.35
N VAL A 2 -10.49 22.02 -0.27
CA VAL A 2 -9.77 21.62 0.96
C VAL A 2 -10.77 20.85 1.81
N TRP A 3 -10.54 19.55 1.99
CA TRP A 3 -11.30 18.74 2.94
C TRP A 3 -10.76 19.02 4.35
N VAL A 4 -11.54 19.71 5.16
CA VAL A 4 -11.26 19.85 6.58
C VAL A 4 -11.78 18.59 7.26
N PHE A 5 -10.89 17.69 7.65
CA PHE A 5 -11.26 16.58 8.52
C PHE A 5 -11.48 17.14 9.94
N SER A 6 -12.74 17.19 10.37
CA SER A 6 -13.06 17.41 11.78
C SER A 6 -12.84 16.09 12.51
N LEU A 7 -11.68 15.94 13.15
CA LEU A 7 -11.43 14.85 14.09
C LEU A 7 -12.15 15.19 15.41
N THR A 8 -13.37 14.70 15.56
CA THR A 8 -14.05 14.76 16.85
C THR A 8 -13.39 13.72 17.74
N VAL A 9 -12.66 14.15 18.75
CA VAL A 9 -12.12 13.28 19.80
C VAL A 9 -13.30 12.77 20.63
N ILE A 10 -13.66 11.51 20.42
CA ILE A 10 -14.84 10.87 21.05
C ILE A 10 -14.58 10.55 22.54
N ASN A 11 -13.31 10.58 22.98
CA ASN A 11 -12.97 10.27 24.38
C ASN A 11 -11.89 11.21 24.91
N SER A 12 -12.10 11.78 26.11
CA SER A 12 -11.18 12.69 26.79
C SER A 12 -9.79 12.10 27.14
N GLN A 13 -9.60 10.79 26.90
CA GLN A 13 -8.33 10.10 27.14
C GLN A 13 -7.33 10.22 25.99
N TYR A 14 -7.75 10.74 24.81
CA TYR A 14 -6.91 10.94 23.66
C TYR A 14 -6.83 12.42 23.30
N SER A 15 -5.64 12.91 23.00
CA SER A 15 -5.45 14.24 22.45
C SER A 15 -4.55 14.20 21.23
N ILE A 16 -4.90 14.99 20.22
CA ILE A 16 -4.05 15.20 19.04
C ILE A 16 -3.13 16.36 19.38
N GLU A 17 -1.82 16.09 19.40
CA GLU A 17 -0.80 17.08 19.74
C GLU A 17 -0.27 17.81 18.51
N LYS A 18 -0.18 17.13 17.37
CA LYS A 18 0.39 17.68 16.17
C LYS A 18 -0.17 17.01 14.91
N VAL A 19 -0.43 17.83 13.92
CA VAL A 19 -0.68 17.38 12.54
C VAL A 19 0.34 18.07 11.65
N GLU A 20 1.22 17.31 11.02
CA GLU A 20 2.16 17.82 10.02
C GLU A 20 1.72 17.42 8.61
N HIS A 21 1.83 18.34 7.70
CA HIS A 21 1.52 18.14 6.29
C HIS A 21 2.80 18.26 5.46
N ARG A 22 3.04 17.26 4.59
CA ARG A 22 4.14 17.26 3.61
C ARG A 22 3.60 16.89 2.24
N GLY A 23 3.82 17.73 1.24
CA GLY A 23 3.44 17.43 -0.14
C GLY A 23 4.58 16.71 -0.88
N HIS A 24 4.23 15.71 -1.70
CA HIS A 24 5.16 15.09 -2.65
C HIS A 24 4.91 15.66 -4.04
N LYS A 25 5.98 16.02 -4.76
CA LYS A 25 5.90 16.50 -6.13
C LYS A 25 6.58 15.51 -7.07
N ILE A 26 5.93 15.22 -8.19
CA ILE A 26 6.50 14.52 -9.33
C ILE A 26 6.36 15.45 -10.54
N ASN A 27 7.45 15.72 -11.25
CA ASN A 27 7.47 16.59 -12.44
C ASN A 27 6.81 17.96 -12.23
N ASN A 28 7.06 18.62 -11.09
CA ASN A 28 6.46 19.87 -10.63
C ASN A 28 4.97 19.83 -10.26
N ASP A 29 4.29 18.70 -10.43
CA ASP A 29 2.92 18.48 -9.98
C ASP A 29 2.89 17.81 -8.62
N VAL A 30 1.85 18.14 -7.82
CA VAL A 30 1.64 17.50 -6.52
C VAL A 30 1.04 16.10 -6.76
N ALA A 31 1.87 15.07 -6.62
CA ALA A 31 1.43 13.68 -6.84
C ALA A 31 0.81 13.04 -5.59
N GLY A 32 1.05 13.59 -4.43
CA GLY A 32 0.51 13.06 -3.18
C GLY A 32 0.66 14.01 -2.00
N ILE A 33 -0.05 13.71 -0.96
CA ILE A 33 -0.05 14.44 0.31
C ILE A 33 0.20 13.43 1.42
N ASN A 34 1.14 13.72 2.31
CA ASN A 34 1.39 12.95 3.52
C ASN A 34 0.98 13.76 4.74
N PHE A 35 0.28 13.13 5.66
CA PHE A 35 -0.07 13.68 6.97
C PHE A 35 0.54 12.80 8.05
N GLU A 36 1.25 13.39 8.98
CA GLU A 36 1.66 12.76 10.24
C GLU A 36 0.78 13.30 11.37
N ILE A 37 0.02 12.41 12.00
CA ILE A 37 -0.79 12.73 13.19
C ILE A 37 -0.09 12.16 14.40
N ARG A 38 0.23 13.00 15.37
CA ARG A 38 0.76 12.59 16.68
C ARG A 38 -0.33 12.64 17.73
N ALA A 39 -0.61 11.50 18.34
CA ALA A 39 -1.65 11.37 19.33
C ALA A 39 -1.09 10.89 20.67
N LYS A 40 -1.62 11.45 21.77
CA LYS A 40 -1.45 10.92 23.11
C LYS A 40 -2.62 10.00 23.43
N GLY A 41 -2.30 8.80 23.85
CA GLY A 41 -3.28 7.84 24.36
C GLY A 41 -3.27 7.76 25.89
N PRO A 42 -4.10 6.90 26.49
CA PRO A 42 -4.22 6.76 27.95
C PRO A 42 -2.93 6.27 28.63
N LEU A 43 -2.02 5.64 27.89
CA LEU A 43 -0.72 5.18 28.40
C LEU A 43 0.41 6.20 28.23
N TYR A 44 0.09 7.40 27.74
CA TYR A 44 1.09 8.45 27.53
C TYR A 44 1.68 8.92 28.89
N ASN A 45 2.99 8.81 29.01
CA ASN A 45 3.72 9.31 30.18
C ASN A 45 4.98 10.13 29.83
N ARG A 46 5.43 10.11 28.57
CA ARG A 46 6.61 10.85 28.07
C ARG A 46 6.47 11.12 26.56
N LEU A 47 7.21 12.10 26.05
CA LEU A 47 7.22 12.46 24.62
C LEU A 47 7.46 11.27 23.67
N ASN A 48 8.24 10.28 24.10
CA ASN A 48 8.53 9.08 23.31
C ASN A 48 7.39 8.04 23.27
N HIS A 49 6.28 8.29 23.99
CA HIS A 49 5.11 7.41 24.05
C HIS A 49 3.91 7.95 23.26
N MET A 50 4.16 8.92 22.38
CA MET A 50 3.14 9.33 21.41
C MET A 50 3.07 8.31 20.27
N GLU A 51 1.84 8.00 19.86
CA GLU A 51 1.60 7.20 18.64
C GLU A 51 1.62 8.12 17.43
N ASN A 52 2.31 7.68 16.38
CA ASN A 52 2.34 8.35 15.10
C ASN A 52 1.47 7.59 14.11
N ILE A 53 0.58 8.31 13.44
CA ILE A 53 -0.26 7.79 12.37
C ILE A 53 0.13 8.53 11.10
N ASP A 54 0.73 7.81 10.17
CA ASP A 54 1.08 8.33 8.85
C ASP A 54 -0.06 8.02 7.87
N ILE A 55 -0.53 9.07 7.19
CA ILE A 55 -1.59 8.97 6.18
C ILE A 55 -1.02 9.48 4.86
N ASP A 56 -0.89 8.57 3.90
CA ASP A 56 -0.47 8.88 2.54
C ASP A 56 -1.69 8.93 1.62
N ILE A 57 -1.87 10.05 0.93
CA ILE A 57 -2.96 10.26 -0.03
C ILE A 57 -2.34 10.46 -1.41
N SER A 58 -2.59 9.54 -2.33
CA SER A 58 -2.27 9.74 -3.75
C SER A 58 -3.29 10.69 -4.39
N LEU A 59 -2.81 11.65 -5.16
CA LEU A 59 -3.63 12.57 -5.95
C LEU A 59 -3.68 12.15 -7.43
N ARG A 60 -3.10 11.01 -7.79
CA ARG A 60 -3.17 10.46 -9.14
C ARG A 60 -4.60 10.09 -9.47
N ASN A 61 -5.05 10.42 -10.66
CA ASN A 61 -6.37 10.04 -11.16
C ASN A 61 -6.25 8.85 -12.14
N ASP A 62 -5.66 7.76 -11.66
CA ASP A 62 -5.29 6.58 -12.46
C ASP A 62 -6.00 5.29 -11.99
N ILE A 63 -7.06 5.42 -11.20
CA ILE A 63 -7.85 4.27 -10.74
C ILE A 63 -8.75 3.78 -11.88
N ILE A 64 -8.66 2.48 -12.20
CA ILE A 64 -9.42 1.84 -13.28
C ILE A 64 -10.67 1.15 -12.74
N PHE A 65 -10.54 0.44 -11.62
CA PHE A 65 -11.66 -0.31 -11.05
C PHE A 65 -12.42 0.51 -10.02
N THR A 66 -13.74 0.40 -10.03
CA THR A 66 -14.58 1.01 -8.98
C THR A 66 -14.17 0.46 -7.61
N PRO A 67 -14.00 1.33 -6.61
CA PRO A 67 -13.73 0.90 -5.24
C PRO A 67 -14.82 -0.01 -4.68
N ASP A 68 -14.42 -1.01 -3.91
CA ASP A 68 -15.34 -1.85 -3.15
C ASP A 68 -15.77 -1.14 -1.87
N ILE A 69 -17.02 -1.35 -1.43
CA ILE A 69 -17.47 -0.87 -0.12
C ILE A 69 -17.36 -1.99 0.88
N LYS A 70 -16.60 -1.77 1.95
CA LYS A 70 -16.51 -2.68 3.10
C LYS A 70 -16.98 -1.98 4.35
N TYR A 71 -17.57 -2.75 5.25
CA TYR A 71 -17.98 -2.25 6.57
C TYR A 71 -16.86 -2.52 7.56
N LEU A 72 -16.32 -1.44 8.13
CA LEU A 72 -15.38 -1.54 9.24
C LEU A 72 -16.19 -1.78 10.53
N MET A 73 -15.85 -2.85 11.22
CA MET A 73 -16.42 -3.20 12.53
C MET A 73 -15.32 -3.01 13.59
N PRO A 74 -15.26 -1.83 14.23
CA PRO A 74 -14.28 -1.58 15.26
C PRO A 74 -14.45 -2.53 16.46
N ALA A 75 -13.34 -2.86 17.13
CA ALA A 75 -13.37 -3.68 18.34
C ALA A 75 -13.93 -2.93 19.57
N TYR A 76 -14.11 -1.62 19.46
CA TYR A 76 -14.60 -0.74 20.54
C TYR A 76 -16.09 -0.52 20.40
N ILE A 77 -16.83 -0.72 21.50
CA ILE A 77 -18.30 -0.70 21.51
C ILE A 77 -18.89 0.69 21.27
N ASP A 78 -18.14 1.73 21.54
CA ASP A 78 -18.50 3.14 21.36
C ASP A 78 -18.24 3.67 19.93
N ILE A 79 -17.61 2.87 19.07
CA ILE A 79 -17.40 3.21 17.68
C ILE A 79 -18.37 2.42 16.81
N PRO A 80 -19.32 3.08 16.13
CA PRO A 80 -20.30 2.39 15.28
C PRO A 80 -19.63 1.75 14.07
N VAL A 81 -20.29 0.74 13.52
CA VAL A 81 -19.95 0.16 12.22
C VAL A 81 -20.18 1.21 11.13
N PHE A 82 -19.21 1.40 10.24
CA PHE A 82 -19.33 2.37 9.15
C PHE A 82 -18.77 1.83 7.83
N PRO A 83 -19.33 2.26 6.68
CA PRO A 83 -18.84 1.87 5.38
C PRO A 83 -17.54 2.61 5.04
N VAL A 84 -16.60 1.88 4.44
CA VAL A 84 -15.32 2.43 3.95
C VAL A 84 -15.14 2.01 2.50
N PRO A 85 -14.93 2.94 1.56
CA PRO A 85 -14.47 2.60 0.23
C PRO A 85 -13.03 2.10 0.29
N ILE A 86 -12.78 0.93 -0.26
CA ILE A 86 -11.45 0.35 -0.35
C ILE A 86 -11.07 0.10 -1.80
N MET A 87 -9.79 0.15 -2.09
CA MET A 87 -9.27 -0.15 -3.42
C MET A 87 -9.66 -1.58 -3.82
N ASN A 88 -10.19 -1.74 -5.05
CA ASN A 88 -10.51 -3.06 -5.61
C ASN A 88 -9.27 -3.95 -5.66
N ILE A 89 -9.42 -5.24 -5.36
CA ILE A 89 -8.30 -6.18 -5.28
C ILE A 89 -7.54 -6.34 -6.60
N ASN A 90 -8.23 -6.21 -7.75
CA ASN A 90 -7.57 -6.21 -9.05
C ASN A 90 -6.72 -4.94 -9.23
N GLU A 91 -7.21 -3.79 -8.79
CA GLU A 91 -6.43 -2.54 -8.79
C GLU A 91 -5.17 -2.70 -7.93
N ILE A 92 -5.30 -3.28 -6.73
CA ILE A 92 -4.14 -3.54 -5.85
C ILE A 92 -3.11 -4.42 -6.56
N SER A 93 -3.54 -5.46 -7.30
CA SER A 93 -2.61 -6.34 -8.01
C SER A 93 -1.83 -5.63 -9.11
N ILE A 94 -2.46 -4.72 -9.83
CA ILE A 94 -1.82 -3.90 -10.86
C ILE A 94 -0.83 -2.92 -10.23
N GLU A 95 -1.23 -2.24 -9.15
CA GLU A 95 -0.33 -1.35 -8.41
C GLU A 95 0.90 -2.10 -7.91
N LYS A 96 0.76 -3.34 -7.45
CA LYS A 96 1.90 -4.15 -7.02
C LYS A 96 2.82 -4.54 -8.17
N ALA A 97 2.26 -4.89 -9.33
CA ALA A 97 3.07 -5.17 -10.52
C ALA A 97 3.88 -3.95 -10.97
N ILE A 98 3.26 -2.78 -10.99
CA ILE A 98 3.94 -1.51 -11.33
C ILE A 98 4.99 -1.15 -10.26
N SER A 99 4.66 -1.29 -8.99
CA SER A 99 5.58 -1.00 -7.88
C SER A 99 6.86 -1.84 -7.91
N ILE A 100 6.83 -3.06 -8.45
CA ILE A 100 8.02 -3.90 -8.63
C ILE A 100 9.03 -3.24 -9.58
N ILE A 101 8.55 -2.55 -10.62
CA ILE A 101 9.41 -1.79 -11.54
C ILE A 101 9.90 -0.50 -10.88
N GLU A 102 8.99 0.26 -10.27
CA GLU A 102 9.26 1.60 -9.74
C GLU A 102 10.17 1.57 -8.49
N ARG A 103 10.06 0.53 -7.66
CA ARG A 103 10.78 0.43 -6.40
C ARG A 103 11.23 -0.99 -6.10
N ASP A 104 12.46 -1.12 -5.65
CA ASP A 104 13.11 -2.40 -5.41
C ASP A 104 12.79 -2.93 -3.99
N LYS A 105 11.53 -3.39 -3.77
CA LYS A 105 11.04 -3.92 -2.50
C LYS A 105 10.53 -5.35 -2.62
N MET A 106 11.15 -6.27 -1.87
CA MET A 106 10.78 -7.70 -1.87
C MET A 106 9.34 -7.95 -1.41
N ARG A 107 8.80 -7.09 -0.55
CA ARG A 107 7.41 -7.17 -0.10
C ARG A 107 6.40 -7.02 -1.25
N ASP A 108 6.69 -6.19 -2.26
CA ASP A 108 5.77 -5.99 -3.39
C ASP A 108 5.70 -7.27 -4.26
N ILE A 109 6.83 -7.96 -4.41
CA ILE A 109 6.90 -9.27 -5.08
C ILE A 109 6.09 -10.32 -4.30
N TYR A 110 6.26 -10.36 -2.98
CA TYR A 110 5.48 -11.27 -2.14
C TYR A 110 3.99 -10.95 -2.16
N ASP A 111 3.61 -9.69 -2.08
CA ASP A 111 2.21 -9.26 -2.12
C ASP A 111 1.55 -9.69 -3.44
N LEU A 112 2.24 -9.50 -4.57
CA LEU A 112 1.73 -9.93 -5.88
C LEU A 112 1.57 -11.45 -5.95
N TYR A 113 2.56 -12.21 -5.49
CA TYR A 113 2.47 -13.67 -5.36
C TYR A 113 1.28 -14.10 -4.51
N PHE A 114 1.07 -13.46 -3.36
CA PHE A 114 -0.07 -13.75 -2.48
C PHE A 114 -1.41 -13.52 -3.19
N LEU A 115 -1.55 -12.40 -3.88
CA LEU A 115 -2.75 -12.06 -4.62
C LEU A 115 -3.05 -13.09 -5.71
N PHE A 116 -2.05 -13.49 -6.47
CA PHE A 116 -2.25 -14.45 -7.57
C PHE A 116 -2.47 -15.88 -7.06
N LYS A 117 -1.65 -16.34 -6.13
CA LYS A 117 -1.70 -17.73 -5.65
C LYS A 117 -2.89 -18.00 -4.72
N PHE A 118 -3.14 -17.14 -3.75
CA PHE A 118 -4.13 -17.39 -2.71
C PHE A 118 -5.45 -16.65 -2.95
N ARG A 119 -5.43 -15.47 -3.54
CA ARG A 119 -6.64 -14.72 -3.87
C ARG A 119 -7.14 -15.01 -5.28
N LYS A 120 -6.39 -15.82 -6.07
CA LYS A 120 -6.75 -16.25 -7.43
C LYS A 120 -6.97 -15.11 -8.41
N ILE A 121 -6.33 -13.96 -8.16
CA ILE A 121 -6.26 -12.87 -9.12
C ILE A 121 -5.39 -13.32 -10.30
N LYS A 122 -5.67 -12.83 -11.49
CA LYS A 122 -4.89 -13.12 -12.69
C LYS A 122 -4.19 -11.85 -13.17
N ALA A 123 -2.99 -12.01 -13.73
CA ALA A 123 -2.35 -10.93 -14.45
C ALA A 123 -3.18 -10.56 -15.68
N ASP A 124 -3.48 -9.28 -15.83
CA ASP A 124 -4.15 -8.74 -17.01
C ASP A 124 -3.27 -7.64 -17.62
N MET A 125 -2.50 -8.03 -18.62
CA MET A 125 -1.57 -7.13 -19.31
C MET A 125 -2.28 -5.96 -20.01
N ALA A 126 -3.52 -6.15 -20.48
CA ALA A 126 -4.28 -5.08 -21.10
C ALA A 126 -4.63 -3.99 -20.06
N VAL A 127 -5.01 -4.40 -18.86
CA VAL A 127 -5.33 -3.46 -17.78
C VAL A 127 -4.07 -2.79 -17.23
N ILE A 128 -2.96 -3.54 -17.08
CA ILE A 128 -1.66 -2.96 -16.68
C ILE A 128 -1.23 -1.87 -17.67
N ASN A 129 -1.26 -2.18 -18.97
CA ASN A 129 -0.91 -1.20 -20.02
C ASN A 129 -1.83 0.02 -19.96
N ARG A 130 -3.14 -0.17 -19.81
CA ARG A 130 -4.07 0.95 -19.68
C ARG A 130 -3.75 1.85 -18.50
N LYS A 131 -3.36 1.27 -17.36
CA LYS A 131 -2.96 2.06 -16.18
C LYS A 131 -1.70 2.86 -16.44
N MET A 132 -0.71 2.26 -17.10
CA MET A 132 0.53 2.94 -17.49
C MET A 132 0.25 4.09 -18.48
N GLU A 133 -0.66 3.88 -19.45
CA GLU A 133 -1.11 4.96 -20.36
C GLU A 133 -1.70 6.15 -19.59
N LEU A 134 -2.50 5.92 -18.55
CA LEU A 134 -3.03 6.98 -17.69
C LEU A 134 -1.94 7.75 -16.94
N ARG A 135 -0.78 7.13 -16.74
CA ARG A 135 0.42 7.75 -16.14
C ARG A 135 1.37 8.36 -17.19
N HIS A 136 1.04 8.27 -18.48
CA HIS A 136 1.93 8.62 -19.59
C HIS A 136 3.24 7.81 -19.61
N GLU A 137 3.16 6.56 -19.22
CA GLU A 137 4.28 5.62 -19.10
C GLU A 137 3.99 4.32 -19.87
N VAL A 138 4.99 3.45 -20.00
CA VAL A 138 4.88 2.16 -20.68
C VAL A 138 5.35 1.04 -19.76
N PHE A 139 4.57 -0.02 -19.63
CA PHE A 139 4.97 -1.20 -18.88
C PHE A 139 6.03 -2.01 -19.65
N ASN A 140 7.22 -2.10 -19.07
CA ASN A 140 8.30 -2.90 -19.63
C ASN A 140 8.32 -4.29 -18.97
N LYS A 141 7.76 -5.28 -19.69
CA LYS A 141 7.72 -6.67 -19.20
C LYS A 141 9.11 -7.25 -18.92
N ASN A 142 10.11 -6.96 -19.76
CA ASN A 142 11.45 -7.49 -19.55
C ASN A 142 12.09 -6.92 -18.28
N GLU A 143 11.91 -5.63 -18.04
CA GLU A 143 12.36 -4.99 -16.81
C GLU A 143 11.65 -5.57 -15.59
N PHE A 144 10.33 -5.78 -15.67
CA PHE A 144 9.55 -6.43 -14.62
C PHE A 144 10.12 -7.81 -14.27
N LEU A 145 10.39 -8.66 -15.28
CA LEU A 145 10.96 -10.00 -15.07
C LEU A 145 12.35 -9.94 -14.45
N LEU A 146 13.21 -9.01 -14.89
CA LEU A 146 14.53 -8.79 -14.30
C LEU A 146 14.42 -8.35 -12.82
N LYS A 147 13.44 -7.54 -12.47
CA LYS A 147 13.18 -7.13 -11.08
C LYS A 147 12.65 -8.29 -10.24
N LEU A 148 11.86 -9.19 -10.81
CA LEU A 148 11.45 -10.43 -10.11
C LEU A 148 12.68 -11.29 -9.76
N ASP A 149 13.63 -11.42 -10.67
CA ASP A 149 14.84 -12.22 -10.46
C ASP A 149 15.72 -11.68 -9.32
N ALA A 150 15.63 -10.39 -9.01
CA ALA A 150 16.31 -9.82 -7.84
C ALA A 150 15.86 -10.45 -6.50
N ALA A 151 14.64 -11.03 -6.44
CA ALA A 151 14.16 -11.77 -5.28
C ALA A 151 14.90 -13.11 -5.06
N LEU A 152 15.66 -13.60 -6.05
CA LEU A 152 16.51 -14.77 -5.89
C LEU A 152 17.71 -14.49 -4.97
N GLU A 153 18.04 -13.23 -4.70
CA GLU A 153 19.04 -12.86 -3.70
C GLU A 153 18.50 -13.12 -2.27
N LEU A 154 18.84 -14.27 -1.72
CA LEU A 154 18.35 -14.75 -0.42
C LEU A 154 18.55 -13.75 0.72
N ARG A 155 19.67 -13.02 0.74
CA ARG A 155 19.96 -12.06 1.81
C ARG A 155 18.95 -10.91 1.82
N LYS A 156 18.67 -10.35 0.66
CA LYS A 156 17.69 -9.24 0.51
C LYS A 156 16.28 -9.72 0.81
N TRP A 157 15.89 -10.87 0.25
CA TRP A 157 14.60 -11.51 0.52
C TRP A 157 14.36 -11.70 2.01
N ALA A 158 15.31 -12.35 2.71
CA ALA A 158 15.19 -12.60 4.13
C ALA A 158 15.16 -11.32 4.97
N SER A 159 16.02 -10.34 4.67
CA SER A 159 16.10 -9.09 5.45
C SER A 159 14.80 -8.26 5.39
N GLU A 160 14.10 -8.28 4.25
CA GLU A 160 12.88 -7.49 4.07
C GLU A 160 11.61 -8.22 4.50
N LEU A 161 11.59 -9.57 4.51
CA LEU A 161 10.37 -10.33 4.78
C LEU A 161 10.34 -11.06 6.13
N SER A 162 11.48 -11.39 6.73
CA SER A 162 11.53 -12.22 7.93
C SER A 162 10.80 -11.63 9.15
N TYR A 163 10.66 -10.32 9.22
CA TYR A 163 9.90 -9.66 10.28
C TYR A 163 8.40 -9.51 9.98
N LEU A 164 8.00 -9.65 8.71
CA LEU A 164 6.61 -9.54 8.28
C LEU A 164 5.91 -10.91 8.23
N ILE A 165 6.64 -11.95 7.80
CA ILE A 165 6.07 -13.25 7.47
C ILE A 165 6.92 -14.37 8.07
N ARG A 166 6.27 -15.27 8.81
CA ARG A 166 6.92 -16.45 9.40
C ARG A 166 6.05 -17.69 9.21
N PRO A 167 6.57 -18.76 8.59
CA PRO A 167 7.85 -18.84 7.88
C PRO A 167 7.83 -18.01 6.59
N SER A 168 9.01 -17.49 6.20
CA SER A 168 9.18 -16.83 4.90
C SER A 168 9.00 -17.87 3.79
N PRO A 169 8.25 -17.57 2.72
CA PRO A 169 8.11 -18.48 1.59
C PRO A 169 9.45 -18.66 0.85
N ASP A 170 9.59 -19.78 0.15
CA ASP A 170 10.74 -20.02 -0.72
C ASP A 170 10.74 -19.01 -1.88
N ASN A 171 11.78 -18.20 -1.98
CA ASN A 171 11.90 -17.18 -3.00
C ASN A 171 11.94 -17.76 -4.42
N LYS A 172 12.52 -18.94 -4.62
CA LYS A 172 12.57 -19.60 -5.92
C LYS A 172 11.17 -20.03 -6.38
N GLU A 173 10.36 -20.54 -5.45
CA GLU A 173 8.95 -20.87 -5.74
C GLU A 173 8.18 -19.62 -6.12
N VAL A 174 8.34 -18.53 -5.37
CA VAL A 174 7.65 -17.25 -5.62
C VAL A 174 8.00 -16.69 -6.98
N VAL A 175 9.30 -16.60 -7.30
CA VAL A 175 9.77 -16.05 -8.57
C VAL A 175 9.29 -16.91 -9.74
N LYS A 176 9.47 -18.23 -9.67
CA LYS A 176 9.00 -19.15 -10.70
C LYS A 176 7.50 -19.00 -10.94
N PHE A 177 6.70 -19.01 -9.87
CA PHE A 177 5.25 -18.87 -9.98
C PHE A 177 4.87 -17.56 -10.68
N LEU A 178 5.49 -16.45 -10.34
CA LEU A 178 5.20 -15.16 -10.95
C LEU A 178 5.64 -15.10 -12.42
N HIS A 179 6.78 -15.67 -12.79
CA HIS A 179 7.20 -15.78 -14.19
C HIS A 179 6.15 -16.52 -15.04
N ASP A 180 5.51 -17.55 -14.50
CA ASP A 180 4.46 -18.31 -15.19
C ASP A 180 3.14 -17.52 -15.36
N GLN A 181 2.95 -16.39 -14.67
CA GLN A 181 1.76 -15.55 -14.77
C GLN A 181 1.87 -14.41 -15.79
N PHE A 182 3.09 -14.00 -16.13
CA PHE A 182 3.40 -12.91 -17.06
C PHE A 182 4.05 -13.40 -18.35
#